data_6a2081d323e1e1f9cb59abac42a9f3ae
#
_entry.id   6a2081d323e1e1f9cb59abac42a9f3ae
#
_cell.length_a   1.000
_cell.length_b   1.000
_cell.length_c   1.000
_cell.angle_alpha   90.00
_cell.angle_beta   90.00
_cell.angle_gamma   90.00
#
_symmetry.space_group_name_H-M   'P 1'
#
loop_
_entity.id
_entity.type
_entity.pdbx_description
1 polymer ?
#
loop_
_entity_poly.entity_id
_entity_poly.type
_entity_poly.pdbx_seq_one_letter_code
_entity_poly.pdbx_strand_id
1 'polypeptide(L)'
;MFDLKSISKTRRVRSPKIVIVGQGKIGKTTFAAMAPNAIGILTEDGADAVDANAFPLATSLAEVYTAIDTLINQDHEFQTLFIDSLDWLEPLVQDHVCKANNWKNIEQPGFGKGYIAAAEEWRNLLSGLEVLRSSKGMGIILIAHDKIKRVEDPLTEGYDSHVLKLHDRAAGLVQEWADVVGYAGYRIFTSKTDAGFGNKETKATTTG
;
A
#
# COMPACT_ATOMS: atom_id res chain seq x y z
N MET A 1 -24.86 -3.73 26.25
CA MET A 1 -25.40 -2.52 26.89
C MET A 1 -24.23 -1.60 27.18
N PHE A 2 -24.25 -0.33 26.74
CA PHE A 2 -23.19 0.63 27.09
C PHE A 2 -23.37 1.05 28.55
N ASP A 3 -22.28 1.01 29.34
CA ASP A 3 -22.21 1.43 30.74
C ASP A 3 -21.11 2.49 30.88
N LEU A 4 -21.35 3.51 31.71
CA LEU A 4 -20.35 4.54 32.01
C LEU A 4 -19.06 3.94 32.61
N LYS A 5 -19.14 2.82 33.31
CA LYS A 5 -17.98 2.07 33.83
C LYS A 5 -17.13 1.43 32.73
N SER A 6 -17.66 1.28 31.51
CA SER A 6 -16.91 0.76 30.37
C SER A 6 -16.07 1.84 29.64
N ILE A 7 -16.18 3.10 30.04
CA ILE A 7 -15.42 4.21 29.46
C ILE A 7 -13.94 4.03 29.78
N SER A 8 -13.12 4.01 28.74
CA SER A 8 -11.66 3.95 28.81
C SER A 8 -11.04 5.06 27.97
N LYS A 9 -9.79 5.43 28.30
CA LYS A 9 -9.06 6.38 27.43
C LYS A 9 -8.80 5.74 26.06
N THR A 10 -8.95 6.53 25.01
CA THR A 10 -8.76 6.08 23.63
C THR A 10 -7.30 5.81 23.27
N ARG A 11 -6.34 6.46 23.97
CA ARG A 11 -4.91 6.27 23.70
C ARG A 11 -4.47 4.85 24.05
N ARG A 12 -4.17 4.07 23.04
CA ARG A 12 -3.60 2.72 23.14
C ARG A 12 -2.27 2.68 22.39
N VAL A 13 -1.26 2.06 22.98
CA VAL A 13 -0.02 1.74 22.27
C VAL A 13 -0.29 0.46 21.49
N ARG A 14 -0.29 0.57 20.16
CA ARG A 14 -0.45 -0.57 19.24
C ARG A 14 0.62 -0.49 18.16
N SER A 15 0.97 -1.62 17.59
CA SER A 15 1.86 -1.67 16.45
C SER A 15 1.28 -0.86 15.27
N PRO A 16 2.11 -0.09 14.54
CA PRO A 16 1.63 0.84 13.52
C PRO A 16 1.17 0.13 12.25
N LYS A 17 0.30 0.79 11.51
CA LYS A 17 -0.09 0.49 10.13
C LYS A 17 0.48 1.59 9.24
N ILE A 18 1.46 1.24 8.44
CA ILE A 18 2.22 2.20 7.63
C ILE A 18 2.00 1.87 6.15
N VAL A 19 1.75 2.89 5.35
CA VAL A 19 1.80 2.82 3.89
C VAL A 19 2.99 3.63 3.41
N ILE A 20 3.87 3.02 2.62
CA ILE A 20 4.98 3.71 1.96
C ILE A 20 4.72 3.73 0.46
N VAL A 21 4.58 4.92 -0.08
CA VAL A 21 4.34 5.15 -1.51
C VAL A 21 5.53 5.86 -2.14
N GLY A 22 5.88 5.51 -3.38
CA GLY A 22 6.96 6.18 -4.11
C GLY A 22 7.44 5.40 -5.33
N GLN A 23 8.36 6.00 -6.07
CA GLN A 23 8.90 5.44 -7.31
C GLN A 23 9.56 4.07 -7.10
N GLY A 24 9.63 3.28 -8.16
CA GLY A 24 10.40 2.04 -8.16
C GLY A 24 11.87 2.29 -7.78
N LYS A 25 12.48 1.34 -7.08
CA LYS A 25 13.92 1.35 -6.69
C LYS A 25 14.33 2.49 -5.75
N ILE A 26 13.40 3.18 -5.10
CA ILE A 26 13.70 4.24 -4.09
C ILE A 26 14.10 3.67 -2.71
N GLY A 27 14.04 2.33 -2.52
CA GLY A 27 14.38 1.69 -1.25
C GLY A 27 13.21 1.33 -0.35
N LYS A 28 11.96 1.31 -0.85
CA LYS A 28 10.76 0.95 -0.06
C LYS A 28 10.84 -0.45 0.55
N THR A 29 11.22 -1.44 -0.27
CA THR A 29 11.41 -2.84 0.17
C THR A 29 12.48 -2.95 1.25
N THR A 30 13.63 -2.27 1.05
CA THR A 30 14.71 -2.22 2.05
C THR A 30 14.22 -1.60 3.35
N PHE A 31 13.49 -0.49 3.30
CA PHE A 31 12.90 0.13 4.48
C PHE A 31 12.01 -0.84 5.25
N ALA A 32 11.14 -1.58 4.56
CA ALA A 32 10.22 -2.54 5.18
C ALA A 32 10.96 -3.76 5.76
N ALA A 33 11.96 -4.28 5.04
CA ALA A 33 12.78 -5.41 5.48
C ALA A 33 13.63 -5.09 6.72
N MET A 34 14.00 -3.83 6.92
CA MET A 34 14.74 -3.37 8.11
C MET A 34 13.85 -3.18 9.34
N ALA A 35 12.54 -3.36 9.25
CA ALA A 35 11.66 -3.31 10.40
C ALA A 35 11.92 -4.50 11.35
N PRO A 36 11.57 -4.39 12.65
CA PRO A 36 11.82 -5.45 13.62
C PRO A 36 11.24 -6.78 13.18
N ASN A 37 12.07 -7.83 13.09
CA ASN A 37 11.72 -9.21 12.73
C ASN A 37 10.68 -9.25 11.59
N ALA A 38 11.02 -8.60 10.46
CA ALA A 38 10.12 -8.45 9.33
C ALA A 38 9.96 -9.75 8.53
N ILE A 39 8.75 -9.98 8.03
CA ILE A 39 8.43 -11.01 7.04
C ILE A 39 7.59 -10.38 5.91
N GLY A 40 7.90 -10.75 4.66
CA GLY A 40 7.25 -10.23 3.46
C GLY A 40 6.22 -11.17 2.85
N ILE A 41 5.14 -10.60 2.32
CA ILE A 41 4.32 -11.20 1.28
C ILE A 41 4.64 -10.44 0.01
N LEU A 42 5.30 -11.11 -0.95
CA LEU A 42 5.70 -10.51 -2.22
C LEU A 42 4.64 -10.80 -3.27
N THR A 43 4.22 -9.79 -3.99
CA THR A 43 3.27 -9.88 -5.11
C THR A 43 3.92 -9.48 -6.44
N GLU A 44 5.16 -8.99 -6.38
CA GLU A 44 6.01 -8.76 -7.55
C GLU A 44 7.39 -9.41 -7.36
N ASP A 45 7.99 -9.80 -8.46
CA ASP A 45 9.35 -10.37 -8.52
C ASP A 45 10.36 -9.24 -8.62
N GLY A 46 10.96 -8.84 -7.52
CA GLY A 46 11.88 -7.68 -7.48
C GLY A 46 12.65 -7.53 -6.18
N ALA A 47 12.50 -8.45 -5.24
CA ALA A 47 13.11 -8.36 -3.91
C ALA A 47 14.50 -9.06 -3.81
N ASP A 48 15.04 -9.65 -4.87
CA ASP A 48 16.28 -10.46 -4.86
C ASP A 48 17.52 -9.74 -4.28
N ALA A 49 17.52 -8.41 -4.35
CA ALA A 49 18.64 -7.61 -3.82
C ALA A 49 18.47 -7.24 -2.35
N VAL A 50 17.37 -7.65 -1.69
CA VAL A 50 17.06 -7.29 -0.30
C VAL A 50 17.10 -8.56 0.55
N ASP A 51 17.95 -8.54 1.58
CA ASP A 51 17.99 -9.63 2.57
C ASP A 51 16.77 -9.53 3.50
N ALA A 52 15.74 -10.32 3.21
CA ALA A 52 14.47 -10.32 3.95
C ALA A 52 13.87 -11.72 4.04
N ASN A 53 13.23 -12.03 5.17
CA ASN A 53 12.36 -13.19 5.21
C ASN A 53 11.10 -12.89 4.41
N ALA A 54 10.70 -13.81 3.54
CA ALA A 54 9.46 -13.66 2.77
C ALA A 54 8.82 -15.02 2.50
N PHE A 55 7.50 -15.03 2.34
CA PHE A 55 6.80 -16.14 1.74
C PHE A 55 7.19 -16.27 0.25
N PRO A 56 6.96 -17.43 -0.38
CA PRO A 56 7.05 -17.54 -1.84
C PRO A 56 6.21 -16.46 -2.53
N LEU A 57 6.62 -16.06 -3.76
CA LEU A 57 5.89 -15.07 -4.56
C LEU A 57 4.42 -15.46 -4.69
N ALA A 58 3.53 -14.60 -4.22
CA ALA A 58 2.09 -14.81 -4.32
C ALA A 58 1.59 -14.49 -5.74
N THR A 59 0.96 -15.47 -6.36
CA THR A 59 0.37 -15.37 -7.71
C THR A 59 -1.15 -15.29 -7.70
N SER A 60 -1.75 -15.38 -6.52
CA SER A 60 -3.18 -15.29 -6.30
C SER A 60 -3.49 -14.64 -4.95
N LEU A 61 -4.68 -14.04 -4.83
CA LEU A 61 -5.15 -13.50 -3.55
C LEU A 61 -5.34 -14.59 -2.49
N ALA A 62 -5.68 -15.82 -2.91
CA ALA A 62 -5.80 -16.96 -2.00
C ALA A 62 -4.48 -17.30 -1.31
N GLU A 63 -3.35 -17.20 -2.01
CA GLU A 63 -2.02 -17.37 -1.43
C GLU A 63 -1.67 -16.27 -0.43
N VAL A 64 -2.07 -15.02 -0.72
CA VAL A 64 -1.92 -13.90 0.22
C VAL A 64 -2.72 -14.16 1.51
N TYR A 65 -3.96 -14.61 1.40
CA TYR A 65 -4.76 -15.00 2.58
C TYR A 65 -4.14 -16.17 3.33
N THR A 66 -3.64 -17.18 2.62
CA THR A 66 -2.97 -18.33 3.24
C THR A 66 -1.74 -17.89 4.06
N ALA A 67 -0.96 -16.95 3.54
CA ALA A 67 0.19 -16.39 4.26
C ALA A 67 -0.23 -15.62 5.53
N ILE A 68 -1.28 -14.80 5.44
CA ILE A 68 -1.84 -14.07 6.59
C ILE A 68 -2.39 -15.07 7.64
N ASP A 69 -3.17 -16.07 7.22
CA ASP A 69 -3.73 -17.09 8.09
C ASP A 69 -2.64 -17.93 8.77
N THR A 70 -1.55 -18.21 8.05
CA THR A 70 -0.38 -18.90 8.61
C THR A 70 0.22 -18.10 9.77
N LEU A 71 0.40 -16.78 9.58
CA LEU A 71 0.91 -15.90 10.63
C LEU A 71 -0.08 -15.75 11.81
N ILE A 72 -1.38 -15.80 11.55
CA ILE A 72 -2.38 -15.74 12.63
C ILE A 72 -2.37 -17.04 13.46
N ASN A 73 -2.27 -18.19 12.81
CA ASN A 73 -2.56 -19.49 13.45
C ASN A 73 -1.32 -20.25 13.92
N GLN A 74 -0.13 -19.94 13.43
CA GLN A 74 1.10 -20.60 13.84
C GLN A 74 1.89 -19.73 14.82
N ASP A 75 2.76 -20.39 15.60
CA ASP A 75 3.70 -19.71 16.47
C ASP A 75 4.92 -19.26 15.67
N HIS A 76 5.33 -18.02 15.86
CA HIS A 76 6.47 -17.38 15.19
C HIS A 76 6.99 -16.19 15.99
N GLU A 77 8.20 -15.73 15.65
CA GLU A 77 8.84 -14.57 16.29
C GLU A 77 8.78 -13.28 15.44
N PHE A 78 8.10 -13.31 14.28
CA PHE A 78 7.96 -12.13 13.42
C PHE A 78 7.14 -11.04 14.11
N GLN A 79 7.59 -9.79 13.97
CA GLN A 79 6.98 -8.62 14.60
C GLN A 79 6.40 -7.65 13.58
N THR A 80 6.80 -7.75 12.33
CA THR A 80 6.32 -6.88 11.25
C THR A 80 5.99 -7.70 10.02
N LEU A 81 4.80 -7.52 9.46
CA LEU A 81 4.44 -8.01 8.12
C LEU A 81 4.57 -6.84 7.14
N PHE A 82 5.23 -7.08 6.00
CA PHE A 82 5.13 -6.15 4.87
C PHE A 82 4.53 -6.83 3.64
N ILE A 83 3.82 -6.05 2.82
CA ILE A 83 3.28 -6.49 1.51
C ILE A 83 3.92 -5.63 0.43
N ASP A 84 4.59 -6.24 -0.53
CA ASP A 84 5.32 -5.60 -1.62
C ASP A 84 4.94 -6.22 -2.97
N SER A 85 4.12 -5.51 -3.75
CA SER A 85 3.50 -4.22 -3.56
C SER A 85 1.99 -4.26 -3.81
N LEU A 86 1.28 -3.24 -3.33
CA LEU A 86 -0.18 -3.18 -3.45
C LEU A 86 -0.67 -3.03 -4.89
N ASP A 87 0.09 -2.37 -5.74
CA ASP A 87 -0.27 -2.18 -7.15
C ASP A 87 -0.10 -3.46 -7.98
N TRP A 88 0.72 -4.42 -7.53
CA TRP A 88 0.77 -5.78 -8.05
C TRP A 88 -0.25 -6.71 -7.37
N LEU A 89 -0.63 -6.42 -6.15
CA LEU A 89 -1.71 -7.11 -5.45
C LEU A 89 -3.10 -6.78 -6.05
N GLU A 90 -3.32 -5.55 -6.53
CA GLU A 90 -4.61 -5.11 -7.06
C GLU A 90 -5.12 -5.99 -8.21
N PRO A 91 -4.33 -6.39 -9.23
CA PRO A 91 -4.75 -7.36 -10.24
C PRO A 91 -5.16 -8.71 -9.64
N LEU A 92 -4.49 -9.20 -8.59
CA LEU A 92 -4.85 -10.46 -7.93
C LEU A 92 -6.21 -10.36 -7.22
N VAL A 93 -6.50 -9.21 -6.60
CA VAL A 93 -7.82 -8.91 -6.01
C VAL A 93 -8.89 -8.89 -7.09
N GLN A 94 -8.65 -8.19 -8.21
CA GLN A 94 -9.59 -8.10 -9.32
C GLN A 94 -9.85 -9.46 -9.97
N ASP A 95 -8.80 -10.26 -10.19
CA ASP A 95 -8.92 -11.61 -10.75
C ASP A 95 -9.74 -12.54 -9.82
N HIS A 96 -9.49 -12.48 -8.51
CA HIS A 96 -10.26 -13.22 -7.52
C HIS A 96 -11.76 -12.88 -7.58
N VAL A 97 -12.10 -11.59 -7.62
CA VAL A 97 -13.49 -11.12 -7.74
C VAL A 97 -14.11 -11.54 -9.05
N CYS A 98 -13.38 -11.45 -10.15
CA CYS A 98 -13.86 -11.90 -11.46
C CYS A 98 -14.17 -13.40 -11.47
N LYS A 99 -13.27 -14.23 -10.91
CA LYS A 99 -13.49 -15.70 -10.79
C LYS A 99 -14.69 -16.02 -9.93
N ALA A 100 -14.83 -15.37 -8.76
CA ALA A 100 -15.95 -15.58 -7.85
C ALA A 100 -17.32 -15.25 -8.45
N ASN A 101 -17.35 -14.29 -9.39
CA ASN A 101 -18.59 -13.84 -10.03
C ASN A 101 -18.77 -14.36 -11.48
N ASN A 102 -17.88 -15.20 -11.98
CA ASN A 102 -17.85 -15.67 -13.38
C ASN A 102 -17.76 -14.52 -14.40
N TRP A 103 -17.04 -13.45 -14.09
CA TRP A 103 -16.78 -12.34 -15.01
C TRP A 103 -15.49 -12.57 -15.80
N LYS A 104 -15.49 -12.16 -17.07
CA LYS A 104 -14.30 -12.22 -17.94
C LYS A 104 -13.24 -11.19 -17.57
N ASN A 105 -13.69 -10.04 -17.02
CA ASN A 105 -12.84 -8.97 -16.52
C ASN A 105 -13.64 -8.08 -15.58
N ILE A 106 -12.94 -7.17 -14.88
CA ILE A 106 -13.53 -6.30 -13.86
C ILE A 106 -14.57 -5.30 -14.42
N GLU A 107 -14.51 -4.98 -15.71
CA GLU A 107 -15.44 -4.06 -16.38
C GLU A 107 -16.73 -4.74 -16.86
N GLN A 108 -16.77 -6.07 -16.95
CA GLN A 108 -17.92 -6.81 -17.50
C GLN A 108 -19.27 -6.47 -16.85
N PRO A 109 -19.39 -6.30 -15.52
CA PRO A 109 -20.71 -5.99 -14.92
C PRO A 109 -21.19 -4.56 -15.23
N GLY A 110 -20.35 -3.70 -15.79
CA GLY A 110 -20.66 -2.32 -16.13
C GLY A 110 -20.86 -1.39 -14.93
N PHE A 111 -20.99 -0.09 -15.18
CA PHE A 111 -21.25 0.95 -14.18
C PHE A 111 -20.35 0.90 -12.94
N GLY A 112 -19.09 0.44 -13.10
CA GLY A 112 -18.13 0.34 -12.01
C GLY A 112 -18.45 -0.71 -10.94
N LYS A 113 -19.42 -1.60 -11.16
CA LYS A 113 -19.82 -2.63 -10.19
C LYS A 113 -18.67 -3.60 -9.86
N GLY A 114 -17.81 -3.92 -10.82
CA GLY A 114 -16.63 -4.75 -10.57
C GLY A 114 -15.68 -4.12 -9.55
N TYR A 115 -15.42 -2.82 -9.69
CA TYR A 115 -14.58 -2.10 -8.72
C TYR A 115 -15.23 -1.92 -7.34
N ILE A 116 -16.57 -1.93 -7.28
CA ILE A 116 -17.29 -1.97 -6.00
C ILE A 116 -17.04 -3.33 -5.32
N ALA A 117 -17.17 -4.43 -6.06
CA ALA A 117 -16.88 -5.76 -5.54
C ALA A 117 -15.41 -5.92 -5.14
N ALA A 118 -14.48 -5.38 -5.93
CA ALA A 118 -13.06 -5.35 -5.57
C ALA A 118 -12.80 -4.53 -4.29
N ALA A 119 -13.52 -3.43 -4.08
CA ALA A 119 -13.42 -2.64 -2.86
C ALA A 119 -13.89 -3.41 -1.61
N GLU A 120 -14.92 -4.27 -1.73
CA GLU A 120 -15.32 -5.17 -0.63
C GLU A 120 -14.19 -6.17 -0.32
N GLU A 121 -13.54 -6.72 -1.35
CA GLU A 121 -12.44 -7.64 -1.16
C GLU A 121 -11.21 -6.96 -0.52
N TRP A 122 -10.93 -5.71 -0.87
CA TRP A 122 -9.94 -4.89 -0.17
C TRP A 122 -10.28 -4.72 1.31
N ARG A 123 -11.56 -4.49 1.67
CA ARG A 123 -11.98 -4.41 3.08
C ARG A 123 -11.75 -5.73 3.81
N ASN A 124 -12.02 -6.88 3.17
CA ASN A 124 -11.77 -8.19 3.73
C ASN A 124 -10.27 -8.38 4.03
N LEU A 125 -9.40 -8.04 3.08
CA LEU A 125 -7.96 -8.10 3.24
C LEU A 125 -7.47 -7.21 4.40
N LEU A 126 -7.88 -5.95 4.42
CA LEU A 126 -7.50 -5.01 5.49
C LEU A 126 -8.03 -5.46 6.86
N SER A 127 -9.19 -6.10 6.91
CA SER A 127 -9.74 -6.70 8.12
C SER A 127 -8.90 -7.90 8.58
N GLY A 128 -8.43 -8.75 7.68
CA GLY A 128 -7.49 -9.84 7.99
C GLY A 128 -6.17 -9.32 8.58
N LEU A 129 -5.62 -8.26 8.00
CA LEU A 129 -4.43 -7.60 8.53
C LEU A 129 -4.67 -6.98 9.93
N GLU A 130 -5.86 -6.43 10.20
CA GLU A 130 -6.20 -5.92 11.52
C GLU A 130 -6.35 -7.05 12.56
N VAL A 131 -6.85 -8.23 12.15
CA VAL A 131 -6.86 -9.43 13.01
C VAL A 131 -5.43 -9.84 13.35
N LEU A 132 -4.54 -9.94 12.37
CA LEU A 132 -3.12 -10.26 12.60
C LEU A 132 -2.46 -9.24 13.57
N ARG A 133 -2.67 -7.95 13.32
CA ARG A 133 -2.18 -6.87 14.18
C ARG A 133 -2.69 -6.97 15.61
N SER A 134 -3.97 -7.27 15.79
CA SER A 134 -4.60 -7.30 17.12
C SER A 134 -4.30 -8.58 17.89
N SER A 135 -4.19 -9.74 17.22
CA SER A 135 -3.95 -11.04 17.85
C SER A 135 -2.47 -11.33 18.10
N LYS A 136 -1.58 -10.93 17.19
CA LYS A 136 -0.14 -11.19 17.26
C LYS A 136 0.69 -9.95 17.61
N GLY A 137 0.07 -8.76 17.67
CA GLY A 137 0.79 -7.52 17.96
C GLY A 137 1.72 -7.04 16.84
N MET A 138 1.59 -7.58 15.63
CA MET A 138 2.48 -7.26 14.50
C MET A 138 2.25 -5.85 13.95
N GLY A 139 3.33 -5.16 13.57
CA GLY A 139 3.28 -3.97 12.71
C GLY A 139 2.95 -4.38 11.27
N ILE A 140 2.29 -3.49 10.53
CA ILE A 140 1.96 -3.73 9.12
C ILE A 140 2.56 -2.62 8.27
N ILE A 141 3.33 -2.99 7.23
CA ILE A 141 3.88 -2.06 6.25
C ILE A 141 3.35 -2.46 4.87
N LEU A 142 2.60 -1.57 4.24
CA LEU A 142 2.11 -1.75 2.89
C LEU A 142 2.92 -0.87 1.94
N ILE A 143 3.50 -1.47 0.90
CA ILE A 143 4.30 -0.79 -0.10
C ILE A 143 3.47 -0.59 -1.35
N ALA A 144 3.53 0.60 -1.95
CA ALA A 144 2.90 0.90 -3.23
C ALA A 144 3.82 1.74 -4.11
N HIS A 145 3.70 1.58 -5.42
CA HIS A 145 4.21 2.57 -6.35
C HIS A 145 3.31 3.79 -6.39
N ASP A 146 3.86 4.90 -6.84
CA ASP A 146 3.12 6.14 -7.03
C ASP A 146 2.68 6.32 -8.48
N LYS A 147 1.65 7.13 -8.65
CA LYS A 147 1.26 7.76 -9.92
C LYS A 147 1.01 9.24 -9.67
N ILE A 148 1.23 10.07 -10.69
CA ILE A 148 0.87 11.48 -10.63
C ILE A 148 -0.61 11.61 -10.99
N LYS A 149 -1.34 12.36 -10.15
CA LYS A 149 -2.76 12.68 -10.35
C LYS A 149 -2.97 14.17 -10.15
N ARG A 150 -3.71 14.80 -11.07
CA ARG A 150 -4.15 16.18 -10.94
C ARG A 150 -5.17 16.28 -9.82
N VAL A 151 -4.94 17.21 -8.90
CA VAL A 151 -5.85 17.54 -7.79
C VAL A 151 -6.44 18.90 -8.08
N GLU A 152 -7.77 18.96 -8.18
CA GLU A 152 -8.54 20.20 -8.28
C GLU A 152 -9.05 20.55 -6.88
N ASP A 153 -8.40 21.50 -6.24
CA ASP A 153 -8.74 21.96 -4.90
C ASP A 153 -9.52 23.30 -5.04
N PRO A 154 -10.71 23.43 -4.45
CA PRO A 154 -11.50 24.67 -4.55
C PRO A 154 -10.84 25.87 -3.86
N LEU A 155 -9.81 25.68 -3.03
CA LEU A 155 -9.12 26.73 -2.27
C LEU A 155 -7.79 27.16 -2.90
N THR A 156 -7.27 26.40 -3.90
CA THR A 156 -5.99 26.67 -4.55
C THR A 156 -6.07 26.42 -6.05
N GLU A 157 -5.06 26.88 -6.79
CA GLU A 157 -4.89 26.41 -8.17
C GLU A 157 -4.65 24.91 -8.17
N GLY A 158 -5.27 24.20 -9.15
CA GLY A 158 -5.07 22.76 -9.31
C GLY A 158 -3.58 22.41 -9.45
N TYR A 159 -3.15 21.34 -8.79
CA TYR A 159 -1.76 20.89 -8.76
C TYR A 159 -1.64 19.39 -8.99
N ASP A 160 -0.45 18.94 -9.38
CA ASP A 160 -0.14 17.52 -9.53
C ASP A 160 0.37 16.95 -8.20
N SER A 161 -0.17 15.80 -7.81
CA SER A 161 0.19 15.12 -6.56
C SER A 161 0.57 13.67 -6.81
N HIS A 162 1.54 13.17 -6.03
CA HIS A 162 1.86 11.76 -5.97
C HIS A 162 0.81 11.03 -5.14
N VAL A 163 0.14 10.05 -5.74
CA VAL A 163 -0.87 9.22 -5.08
C VAL A 163 -0.54 7.74 -5.27
N LEU A 164 -1.16 6.87 -4.49
CA LEU A 164 -1.00 5.42 -4.64
C LEU A 164 -1.42 4.99 -6.06
N LYS A 165 -0.63 4.14 -6.69
CA LYS A 165 -0.92 3.56 -8.01
C LYS A 165 -1.95 2.43 -7.89
N LEU A 166 -3.10 2.75 -7.35
CA LEU A 166 -4.26 1.87 -7.19
C LEU A 166 -5.48 2.50 -7.84
N HIS A 167 -6.54 1.72 -8.02
CA HIS A 167 -7.86 2.25 -8.30
C HIS A 167 -8.32 3.15 -7.13
N ASP A 168 -8.99 4.27 -7.43
CA ASP A 168 -9.30 5.30 -6.42
C ASP A 168 -10.05 4.76 -5.20
N ARG A 169 -10.94 3.78 -5.37
CA ARG A 169 -11.66 3.15 -4.26
C ARG A 169 -10.73 2.36 -3.34
N ALA A 170 -9.82 1.59 -3.91
CA ALA A 170 -8.82 0.84 -3.16
C ALA A 170 -7.83 1.78 -2.45
N ALA A 171 -7.35 2.80 -3.17
CA ALA A 171 -6.46 3.82 -2.62
C ALA A 171 -7.07 4.52 -1.40
N GLY A 172 -8.35 4.94 -1.49
CA GLY A 172 -9.06 5.56 -0.38
C GLY A 172 -9.15 4.64 0.85
N LEU A 173 -9.55 3.37 0.66
CA LEU A 173 -9.64 2.39 1.75
C LEU A 173 -8.30 2.15 2.44
N VAL A 174 -7.22 2.00 1.67
CA VAL A 174 -5.87 1.77 2.21
C VAL A 174 -5.39 2.99 2.99
N GLN A 175 -5.60 4.20 2.45
CA GLN A 175 -5.21 5.46 3.11
C GLN A 175 -5.98 5.69 4.41
N GLU A 176 -7.30 5.48 4.41
CA GLU A 176 -8.15 5.62 5.61
C GLU A 176 -7.81 4.59 6.69
N TRP A 177 -7.43 3.38 6.28
CA TRP A 177 -7.07 2.31 7.20
C TRP A 177 -5.70 2.53 7.88
N ALA A 178 -4.74 3.18 7.22
CA ALA A 178 -3.38 3.36 7.69
C ALA A 178 -3.30 4.39 8.83
N ASP A 179 -2.37 4.18 9.78
CA ASP A 179 -2.02 5.17 10.80
C ASP A 179 -1.07 6.23 10.22
N VAL A 180 -0.23 5.84 9.23
CA VAL A 180 0.76 6.70 8.57
C VAL A 180 0.80 6.39 7.08
N VAL A 181 0.76 7.42 6.25
CA VAL A 181 1.04 7.34 4.82
C VAL A 181 2.27 8.19 4.53
N GLY A 182 3.38 7.53 4.17
CA GLY A 182 4.66 8.18 3.87
C GLY A 182 4.97 8.16 2.38
N TYR A 183 5.51 9.26 1.87
CA TYR A 183 6.02 9.34 0.51
C TYR A 183 7.56 9.23 0.51
N ALA A 184 8.07 8.25 -0.23
CA ALA A 184 9.49 8.07 -0.49
C ALA A 184 9.82 8.61 -1.89
N GLY A 185 10.63 9.63 -1.96
CA GLY A 185 11.01 10.28 -3.21
C GLY A 185 12.38 10.94 -3.15
N TYR A 186 12.95 11.23 -4.30
CA TYR A 186 14.19 12.01 -4.39
C TYR A 186 13.88 13.48 -4.13
N ARG A 187 14.79 14.15 -3.43
CA ARG A 187 14.74 15.60 -3.34
C ARG A 187 15.25 16.20 -4.66
N ILE A 188 14.38 16.93 -5.35
CA ILE A 188 14.69 17.52 -6.64
C ILE A 188 14.99 19.01 -6.43
N PHE A 189 16.15 19.45 -6.93
CA PHE A 189 16.50 20.86 -7.01
C PHE A 189 16.41 21.28 -8.47
N THR A 190 15.72 22.40 -8.72
CA THR A 190 15.64 22.98 -10.05
C THR A 190 16.39 24.29 -10.10
N SER A 191 17.20 24.49 -11.13
CA SER A 191 17.82 25.76 -11.45
C SER A 191 17.36 26.24 -12.82
N LYS A 192 17.06 27.55 -12.93
CA LYS A 192 16.79 28.19 -14.22
C LYS A 192 18.10 28.71 -14.78
N THR A 193 18.54 28.15 -15.90
CA THR A 193 19.70 28.65 -16.68
C THR A 193 19.19 29.46 -17.88
N ASP A 194 19.85 30.55 -18.17
CA ASP A 194 19.58 31.33 -19.39
C ASP A 194 20.10 30.52 -20.60
N ALA A 195 19.19 30.11 -21.47
CA ALA A 195 19.50 29.37 -22.69
C ALA A 195 19.82 30.29 -23.90
N GLY A 196 19.91 31.61 -23.67
CA GLY A 196 20.08 32.61 -24.71
C GLY A 196 18.77 33.05 -25.38
N PHE A 197 18.77 34.21 -26.00
CA PHE A 197 17.59 34.83 -26.65
C PHE A 197 16.34 34.95 -25.74
N GLY A 198 16.52 35.13 -24.41
CA GLY A 198 15.42 35.30 -23.47
C GLY A 198 14.69 34.02 -23.07
N ASN A 199 15.13 32.86 -23.55
CA ASN A 199 14.59 31.56 -23.16
C ASN A 199 15.27 31.06 -21.87
N LYS A 200 14.47 30.71 -20.87
CA LYS A 200 14.95 30.08 -19.62
C LYS A 200 14.75 28.57 -19.69
N GLU A 201 15.83 27.81 -19.62
CA GLU A 201 15.76 26.35 -19.48
C GLU A 201 15.81 25.96 -18.01
N THR A 202 14.90 25.08 -17.59
CA THR A 202 14.88 24.54 -16.23
C THR A 202 15.65 23.24 -16.21
N LYS A 203 16.77 23.22 -15.48
CA LYS A 203 17.55 21.99 -15.22
C LYS A 203 17.20 21.46 -13.85
N ALA A 204 16.94 20.17 -13.77
CA ALA A 204 16.68 19.46 -12.51
C ALA A 204 17.92 18.67 -12.11
N THR A 205 18.28 18.71 -10.83
CA THR A 205 19.32 17.88 -10.23
C THR A 205 18.69 17.15 -9.06
N THR A 206 18.92 15.84 -8.97
CA THR A 206 18.47 15.01 -7.84
C THR A 206 19.65 14.74 -6.92
N THR A 207 19.41 14.79 -5.60
CA THR A 207 20.32 14.18 -4.63
C THR A 207 19.76 12.78 -4.33
N GLY A 208 20.45 11.77 -4.81
CA GLY A 208 20.24 10.37 -4.42
C GLY A 208 21.17 9.99 -3.30
#